data_a68f59be7626b2123629120d8822c079
#
_entry.id   a68f59be7626b2123629120d8822c079
#
_cell.length_a   1.000
_cell.length_b   1.000
_cell.length_c   1.000
_cell.angle_alpha   90.00
_cell.angle_beta   90.00
_cell.angle_gamma   90.00
#
_symmetry.space_group_name_H-M   'P 1'
#
loop_
_entity.id
_entity.type
_entity.pdbx_description
1 polymer ?
#
loop_
_entity_poly.entity_id
_entity_poly.type
_entity_poly.pdbx_seq_one_letter_code
_entity_poly.pdbx_strand_id
1 'polypeptide(L)'
;LYSHRDIYELLVFRSYGTPYEHFLDWLVDEEDRTTLRALELIHGAEKARAVISKESLHIVNHAFYSALSENIIHAKSVEELNATTEVISTFFNAGWEKYRTL
;
A
#
# COMPACT_ATOMS: atom_id res chain seq x y z
N LEU A 1 4.86 3.02 6.92
CA LEU A 1 3.90 3.59 6.00
C LEU A 1 2.51 2.95 6.11
N TYR A 2 2.48 1.67 6.36
CA TYR A 2 1.23 0.91 6.45
C TYR A 2 1.00 0.43 7.88
N SER A 3 -0.11 0.85 8.51
CA SER A 3 -0.55 0.30 9.78
C SER A 3 -1.76 -0.60 9.55
N HIS A 4 -1.92 -1.64 10.37
CA HIS A 4 -3.05 -2.57 10.26
C HIS A 4 -4.39 -1.87 10.39
N ARG A 5 -4.51 -0.99 11.36
CA ARG A 5 -5.74 -0.29 11.65
C ARG A 5 -6.18 0.59 10.48
N ASP A 6 -5.25 1.36 9.92
CA ASP A 6 -5.53 2.24 8.80
C ASP A 6 -5.94 1.45 7.56
N ILE A 7 -5.28 0.34 7.30
CA ILE A 7 -5.58 -0.54 6.18
C ILE A 7 -6.99 -1.11 6.30
N TYR A 8 -7.35 -1.64 7.46
CA TYR A 8 -8.67 -2.22 7.67
C TYR A 8 -9.77 -1.16 7.58
N GLU A 9 -9.55 0.01 8.15
CA GLU A 9 -10.51 1.10 8.03
C GLU A 9 -10.75 1.48 6.58
N LEU A 10 -9.68 1.61 5.79
CA LEU A 10 -9.80 1.94 4.37
C LEU A 10 -10.54 0.85 3.60
N LEU A 11 -10.18 -0.42 3.80
CA LEU A 11 -10.78 -1.52 3.04
C LEU A 11 -12.22 -1.80 3.45
N VAL A 12 -12.54 -1.71 4.74
CA VAL A 12 -13.87 -2.02 5.24
C VAL A 12 -14.84 -0.86 5.04
N PHE A 13 -14.45 0.35 5.43
CA PHE A 13 -15.37 1.49 5.40
C PHE A 13 -15.45 2.16 4.04
N ARG A 14 -14.34 2.23 3.31
CA ARG A 14 -14.28 2.93 2.03
C ARG A 14 -14.76 2.10 0.85
N SER A 15 -14.76 0.77 0.96
CA SER A 15 -15.23 -0.11 -0.10
C SER A 15 -16.76 -0.27 -0.10
N TYR A 16 -17.44 0.12 0.95
CA TYR A 16 -18.86 -0.06 1.09
C TYR A 16 -19.61 0.76 0.04
N GLY A 17 -20.44 0.06 -0.76
CA GLY A 17 -21.24 0.69 -1.80
C GLY A 17 -20.48 1.09 -3.07
N THR A 18 -19.17 0.79 -3.15
CA THR A 18 -18.31 1.13 -4.29
C THR A 18 -17.86 -0.13 -5.01
N PRO A 19 -17.90 -0.17 -6.37
CA PRO A 19 -17.31 -1.30 -7.09
C PRO A 19 -15.86 -1.49 -6.71
N TYR A 20 -15.49 -2.75 -6.45
CA TYR A 20 -14.16 -3.09 -5.93
C TYR A 20 -13.02 -2.51 -6.77
N GLU A 21 -13.11 -2.63 -8.09
CA GLU A 21 -12.06 -2.14 -8.99
C GLU A 21 -11.85 -0.64 -8.87
N HIS A 22 -12.92 0.14 -8.81
CA HIS A 22 -12.84 1.60 -8.65
C HIS A 22 -12.29 1.98 -7.29
N PHE A 23 -12.67 1.24 -6.26
CA PHE A 23 -12.15 1.46 -4.92
C PHE A 23 -10.65 1.17 -4.84
N LEU A 24 -10.22 0.06 -5.42
CA LEU A 24 -8.80 -0.30 -5.46
C LEU A 24 -7.98 0.75 -6.22
N ASP A 25 -8.47 1.18 -7.38
CA ASP A 25 -7.80 2.22 -8.17
C ASP A 25 -7.67 3.52 -7.39
N TRP A 26 -8.73 3.91 -6.70
CA TRP A 26 -8.70 5.10 -5.86
C TRP A 26 -7.68 5.00 -4.73
N LEU A 27 -7.63 3.85 -4.04
CA LEU A 27 -6.65 3.61 -2.98
C LEU A 27 -5.22 3.68 -3.50
N VAL A 28 -4.97 3.06 -4.64
CA VAL A 28 -3.64 3.03 -5.25
C VAL A 28 -3.22 4.44 -5.65
N ASP A 29 -4.11 5.21 -6.27
CA ASP A 29 -3.81 6.59 -6.65
C ASP A 29 -3.49 7.47 -5.43
N GLU A 30 -4.23 7.31 -4.34
CA GLU A 30 -3.96 8.03 -3.09
C GLU A 30 -2.60 7.65 -2.50
N GLU A 31 -2.28 6.37 -2.51
CA GLU A 31 -1.01 5.86 -1.98
C GLU A 31 0.15 6.31 -2.85
N ASP A 32 -0.03 6.32 -4.18
CA ASP A 32 0.99 6.81 -5.11
C ASP A 32 1.36 8.26 -4.79
N ARG A 33 0.38 9.12 -4.60
CA ARG A 33 0.62 10.53 -4.26
C ARG A 33 1.29 10.69 -2.92
N THR A 34 0.81 9.97 -1.92
CA THR A 34 1.35 10.04 -0.56
C THR A 34 2.79 9.56 -0.51
N THR A 35 3.08 8.45 -1.16
CA THR A 35 4.43 7.87 -1.18
C THR A 35 5.40 8.76 -1.95
N LEU A 36 4.99 9.26 -3.12
CA LEU A 36 5.84 10.16 -3.90
C LEU A 36 6.18 11.42 -3.12
N ARG A 37 5.18 12.02 -2.47
CA ARG A 37 5.41 13.21 -1.65
C ARG A 37 6.36 12.93 -0.49
N ALA A 38 6.23 11.78 0.16
CA ALA A 38 7.14 11.39 1.25
C ALA A 38 8.58 11.28 0.74
N LEU A 39 8.77 10.64 -0.41
CA LEU A 39 10.11 10.51 -1.02
C LEU A 39 10.66 11.87 -1.46
N GLU A 40 9.81 12.75 -1.99
CA GLU A 40 10.21 14.11 -2.36
C GLU A 40 10.66 14.92 -1.13
N LEU A 41 9.98 14.77 -0.01
CA LEU A 41 10.36 15.43 1.24
C LEU A 41 11.68 14.93 1.80
N ILE A 42 11.99 13.66 1.60
CA ILE A 42 13.23 13.04 2.10
C ILE A 42 14.40 13.33 1.15
N HIS A 43 14.22 13.17 -0.15
CA HIS A 43 15.30 13.18 -1.14
C HIS A 43 15.32 14.41 -2.03
N GLY A 44 14.26 15.21 -2.08
CA GLY A 44 14.04 16.22 -3.09
C GLY A 44 13.32 15.64 -4.31
N ALA A 45 12.63 16.48 -5.06
CA ALA A 45 11.77 16.05 -6.18
C ALA A 45 12.55 15.32 -7.27
N GLU A 46 13.72 15.82 -7.63
CA GLU A 46 14.53 15.23 -8.71
C GLU A 46 15.04 13.84 -8.34
N LYS A 47 15.62 13.70 -7.15
CA LYS A 47 16.12 12.40 -6.68
C LYS A 47 15.01 11.39 -6.47
N ALA A 48 13.87 11.82 -5.96
CA ALA A 48 12.72 10.94 -5.77
C ALA A 48 12.30 10.28 -7.08
N ARG A 49 12.23 11.06 -8.16
CA ARG A 49 11.90 10.53 -9.49
C ARG A 49 12.99 9.64 -10.08
N ALA A 50 14.24 9.86 -9.68
CA ALA A 50 15.35 9.03 -10.13
C ALA A 50 15.39 7.68 -9.45
N VAL A 51 14.98 7.59 -8.17
CA VAL A 51 15.03 6.32 -7.44
C VAL A 51 13.84 5.41 -7.72
N ILE A 52 12.70 5.97 -8.12
CA ILE A 52 11.53 5.18 -8.50
C ILE A 52 10.68 5.92 -9.53
N SER A 53 10.30 5.24 -10.61
CA SER A 53 9.39 5.80 -11.60
C SER A 53 7.95 5.78 -11.07
N LYS A 54 7.09 6.64 -11.62
CA LYS A 54 5.67 6.64 -11.29
C LYS A 54 5.01 5.30 -11.63
N GLU A 55 5.40 4.70 -12.74
CA GLU A 55 4.88 3.41 -13.18
C GLU A 55 5.24 2.30 -12.21
N SER A 56 6.50 2.24 -11.80
CA SER A 56 6.96 1.24 -10.81
C SER A 56 6.28 1.43 -9.47
N LEU A 57 6.15 2.67 -9.03
CA LEU A 57 5.46 3.02 -7.78
C LEU A 57 4.01 2.53 -7.81
N HIS A 58 3.32 2.80 -8.92
CA HIS A 58 1.93 2.39 -9.10
C HIS A 58 1.77 0.86 -9.02
N ILE A 59 2.65 0.13 -9.69
CA ILE A 59 2.63 -1.34 -9.69
C ILE A 59 2.86 -1.89 -8.28
N VAL A 60 3.83 -1.35 -7.55
CA VAL A 60 4.13 -1.79 -6.19
C VAL A 60 2.96 -1.53 -5.25
N ASN A 61 2.36 -0.35 -5.31
CA ASN A 61 1.21 -0.02 -4.47
C ASN A 61 -0.01 -0.85 -4.83
N HIS A 62 -0.24 -1.09 -6.12
CA HIS A 62 -1.31 -1.98 -6.56
C HIS A 62 -1.11 -3.40 -6.02
N ALA A 63 0.12 -3.90 -6.07
CA ALA A 63 0.46 -5.23 -5.55
C ALA A 63 0.18 -5.33 -4.04
N PHE A 64 0.48 -4.28 -3.29
CA PHE A 64 0.22 -4.24 -1.85
C PHE A 64 -1.27 -4.41 -1.56
N TYR A 65 -2.11 -3.58 -2.17
CA TYR A 65 -3.55 -3.63 -1.93
C TYR A 65 -4.19 -4.90 -2.50
N SER A 66 -3.67 -5.43 -3.59
CA SER A 66 -4.10 -6.73 -4.12
C SER A 66 -3.79 -7.86 -3.14
N ALA A 67 -2.61 -7.85 -2.53
CA ALA A 67 -2.24 -8.84 -1.52
C ALA A 67 -3.16 -8.78 -0.31
N LEU A 68 -3.49 -7.58 0.17
CA LEU A 68 -4.43 -7.40 1.28
C LEU A 68 -5.82 -7.93 0.93
N SER A 69 -6.28 -7.68 -0.28
CA SER A 69 -7.59 -8.15 -0.74
C SER A 69 -7.65 -9.67 -0.82
N GLU A 70 -6.60 -10.30 -1.36
CA GLU A 70 -6.48 -11.75 -1.39
C GLU A 70 -6.51 -12.33 0.03
N ASN A 71 -5.84 -11.70 0.97
CA ASN A 71 -5.84 -12.11 2.36
C ASN A 71 -7.24 -12.09 2.96
N ILE A 72 -8.00 -11.02 2.71
CA ILE A 72 -9.38 -10.88 3.20
C ILE A 72 -10.26 -12.00 2.64
N ILE A 73 -10.13 -12.29 1.35
CA ILE A 73 -10.94 -13.32 0.67
C ILE A 73 -10.62 -14.71 1.18
N HIS A 74 -9.36 -15.03 1.42
CA HIS A 74 -8.91 -16.39 1.70
C HIS A 74 -8.67 -16.72 3.17
N ALA A 75 -8.60 -15.72 4.05
CA ALA A 75 -8.39 -15.97 5.47
C ALA A 75 -9.55 -16.74 6.08
N LYS A 76 -9.22 -17.77 6.87
CA LYS A 76 -10.22 -18.66 7.47
C LYS A 76 -10.60 -18.24 8.90
N SER A 77 -9.86 -17.30 9.47
CA SER A 77 -10.09 -16.80 10.82
C SER A 77 -9.52 -15.40 10.96
N VAL A 78 -9.93 -14.70 12.04
CA VAL A 78 -9.38 -13.37 12.35
C VAL A 78 -7.90 -13.49 12.68
N GLU A 79 -7.49 -14.53 13.37
CA GLU A 79 -6.09 -14.77 13.71
C GLU A 79 -5.23 -14.95 12.44
N GLU A 80 -5.72 -15.74 11.49
CA GLU A 80 -5.03 -15.94 10.21
C GLU A 80 -4.97 -14.65 9.42
N LEU A 81 -6.07 -13.90 9.37
CA LEU A 81 -6.13 -12.60 8.70
C LEU A 81 -5.07 -11.65 9.25
N ASN A 82 -5.01 -11.52 10.57
CA ASN A 82 -4.06 -10.63 11.24
C ASN A 82 -2.61 -11.07 11.02
N ALA A 83 -2.34 -12.37 11.12
CA ALA A 83 -1.00 -12.91 10.93
C ALA A 83 -0.48 -12.63 9.50
N THR A 84 -1.31 -12.86 8.49
CA THR A 84 -0.92 -12.63 7.11
C THR A 84 -0.81 -11.13 6.79
N THR A 85 -1.67 -10.30 7.36
CA THR A 85 -1.55 -8.83 7.24
C THR A 85 -0.20 -8.35 7.78
N GLU A 86 0.24 -8.92 8.90
CA GLU A 86 1.55 -8.60 9.48
C GLU A 86 2.68 -8.96 8.52
N VAL A 87 2.62 -10.12 7.89
CA VAL A 87 3.62 -10.54 6.91
C VAL A 87 3.65 -9.58 5.72
N ILE A 88 2.49 -9.28 5.14
CA ILE A 88 2.39 -8.38 3.98
C ILE A 88 2.96 -6.99 4.33
N SER A 89 2.54 -6.43 5.46
CA SER A 89 2.99 -5.11 5.90
C SER A 89 4.50 -5.08 6.15
N THR A 90 5.04 -6.15 6.75
CA THR A 90 6.47 -6.26 7.02
C THR A 90 7.28 -6.23 5.73
N PHE A 91 6.86 -7.00 4.72
CA PHE A 91 7.55 -7.02 3.43
C PHE A 91 7.56 -5.66 2.75
N PHE A 92 6.39 -5.02 2.64
CA PHE A 92 6.30 -3.73 1.94
C PHE A 92 6.94 -2.59 2.73
N ASN A 93 6.80 -2.56 4.05
CA ASN A 93 7.44 -1.54 4.88
C ASN A 93 8.97 -1.67 4.86
N ALA A 94 9.51 -2.89 4.86
CA ALA A 94 10.95 -3.11 4.73
C ALA A 94 11.47 -2.58 3.38
N GLY A 95 10.71 -2.81 2.31
CA GLY A 95 11.03 -2.26 1.00
C GLY A 95 11.04 -0.73 0.99
N TRP A 96 10.00 -0.11 1.54
CA TRP A 96 9.92 1.34 1.63
C TRP A 96 11.03 1.94 2.50
N GLU A 97 11.40 1.27 3.58
CA GLU A 97 12.53 1.72 4.42
C GLU A 97 13.81 1.80 3.60
N LYS A 98 14.04 0.86 2.69
CA LYS A 98 15.19 0.90 1.79
C LYS A 98 15.15 2.15 0.91
N TYR A 99 14.00 2.46 0.33
CA TYR A 99 13.84 3.66 -0.52
C TYR A 99 14.01 4.96 0.26
N ARG A 100 13.62 4.98 1.53
CA ARG A 100 13.83 6.17 2.38
C ARG A 100 15.30 6.45 2.62
N THR A 101 16.15 5.43 2.61
CA THR A 101 17.59 5.57 2.92
C THR A 101 18.47 5.68 1.68
N LEU A 102 17.91 5.58 0.49
CA LEU A 102 18.64 5.78 -0.74
C LEU A 102 19.02 7.24 -0.92
#